data_c935a6df776bc651b30cde3da54aacf6
#
_entry.id   c935a6df776bc651b30cde3da54aacf6
#
_cell.length_a   1.000
_cell.length_b   1.000
_cell.length_c   1.000
_cell.angle_alpha   90.00
_cell.angle_beta   90.00
_cell.angle_gamma   90.00
#
_symmetry.space_group_name_H-M   'P 1'
#
loop_
_entity.id
_entity.type
_entity.pdbx_description
1 polymer ?
#
loop_
_entity_poly.entity_id
_entity_poly.type
_entity_poly.pdbx_seq_one_letter_code
_entity_poly.pdbx_strand_id
1 'polypeptide(L)'
;SVVRGFTKDPCSKVKGKGTFEELKEKLPYLKDLGINQIQCMPVYEFEECGRYRNYWGYGPAYWFAPKSAYSADGNGARSLKDLVKACHRQGMELVLEMPFSEGTPGFLVEECLRYYRMEYHIDGFILNPLTAPMDSIRQDPLLKKTKILRHDMEFMNTMRRFLKGDEGMVD
;
A
#
# COMPACT_ATOMS: atom_id res chain seq x y z
N SER A 1 -4.14 -4.48 -3.66
CA SER A 1 -3.55 -5.84 -3.70
C SER A 1 -2.27 -5.90 -2.91
N VAL A 2 -1.97 -7.03 -2.33
CA VAL A 2 -0.67 -7.30 -1.69
C VAL A 2 0.32 -7.62 -2.80
N VAL A 3 1.37 -6.81 -2.97
CA VAL A 3 2.38 -6.98 -4.04
C VAL A 3 2.90 -8.42 -4.08
N ARG A 4 3.33 -8.95 -2.93
CA ARG A 4 3.85 -10.32 -2.81
C ARG A 4 2.79 -11.39 -3.11
N GLY A 5 1.54 -11.20 -2.69
CA GLY A 5 0.46 -12.16 -2.92
C GLY A 5 0.01 -12.24 -4.37
N PHE A 6 -0.16 -11.09 -5.00
CA PHE A 6 -0.64 -11.01 -6.38
C PHE A 6 0.31 -11.66 -7.40
N THR A 7 1.61 -11.50 -7.22
CA THR A 7 2.60 -11.98 -8.17
C THR A 7 3.11 -13.40 -7.87
N LYS A 8 2.92 -13.92 -6.64
CA LYS A 8 3.28 -15.29 -6.27
C LYS A 8 2.24 -16.34 -6.65
N ASP A 9 1.09 -15.95 -7.16
CA ASP A 9 0.11 -16.89 -7.68
C ASP A 9 0.74 -17.79 -8.75
N PRO A 10 0.58 -19.13 -8.68
CA PRO A 10 1.13 -20.04 -9.68
C PRO A 10 0.67 -19.75 -11.12
N CYS A 11 -0.50 -19.14 -11.29
CA CYS A 11 -1.02 -18.72 -12.58
C CYS A 11 -0.37 -17.44 -13.13
N SER A 12 0.38 -16.74 -12.31
CA SER A 12 1.05 -15.49 -12.66
C SER A 12 2.40 -15.74 -13.33
N LYS A 13 2.53 -16.12 -14.51
CA LYS A 13 3.76 -16.47 -15.27
C LYS A 13 4.83 -15.36 -15.30
N VAL A 14 5.33 -14.90 -14.16
CA VAL A 14 6.28 -13.79 -14.02
C VAL A 14 7.59 -14.23 -13.39
N LYS A 15 8.69 -13.57 -13.76
CA LYS A 15 10.03 -13.74 -13.16
C LYS A 15 10.18 -12.82 -11.95
N GLY A 16 10.75 -13.29 -10.82
CA GLY A 16 11.02 -12.48 -9.62
C GLY A 16 9.80 -12.22 -8.74
N LYS A 17 9.03 -13.22 -8.39
CA LYS A 17 7.72 -13.19 -7.71
C LYS A 17 7.68 -12.40 -6.40
N GLY A 18 6.74 -11.47 -6.27
CA GLY A 18 6.48 -10.69 -5.07
C GLY A 18 7.16 -9.31 -5.04
N THR A 19 7.55 -8.76 -6.17
CA THR A 19 8.27 -7.49 -6.30
C THR A 19 7.47 -6.40 -7.00
N PHE A 20 7.92 -5.14 -6.87
CA PHE A 20 7.38 -3.99 -7.61
C PHE A 20 7.56 -4.14 -9.11
N GLU A 21 8.69 -4.71 -9.55
CA GLU A 21 9.00 -4.95 -10.95
C GLU A 21 7.97 -5.88 -11.61
N GLU A 22 7.55 -6.90 -10.88
CA GLU A 22 6.53 -7.83 -11.38
C GLU A 22 5.14 -7.21 -11.46
N LEU A 23 4.79 -6.40 -10.47
CA LEU A 23 3.55 -5.64 -10.54
C LEU A 23 3.57 -4.71 -11.77
N LYS A 24 4.73 -4.08 -12.03
CA LYS A 24 4.95 -3.25 -13.21
C LYS A 24 4.73 -4.02 -14.52
N GLU A 25 5.22 -5.25 -14.63
CA GLU A 25 5.00 -6.12 -15.80
C GLU A 25 3.53 -6.48 -16.02
N LYS A 26 2.72 -6.49 -14.97
CA LYS A 26 1.28 -6.79 -15.03
C LYS A 26 0.39 -5.59 -15.35
N LEU A 27 0.92 -4.37 -15.35
CA LEU A 27 0.13 -3.16 -15.60
C LEU A 27 -0.62 -3.17 -16.93
N PRO A 28 -0.05 -3.61 -18.08
CA PRO A 28 -0.79 -3.68 -19.33
C PRO A 28 -1.99 -4.62 -19.23
N TYR A 29 -1.84 -5.77 -18.59
CA TYR A 29 -2.93 -6.70 -18.36
C TYR A 29 -4.05 -6.10 -17.49
N LEU A 30 -3.68 -5.42 -16.39
CA LEU A 30 -4.64 -4.74 -15.53
C LEU A 30 -5.36 -3.61 -16.26
N LYS A 31 -4.65 -2.88 -17.13
CA LYS A 31 -5.25 -1.85 -17.98
C LYS A 31 -6.28 -2.42 -18.94
N ASP A 32 -5.97 -3.54 -19.57
CA ASP A 32 -6.88 -4.24 -20.50
C ASP A 32 -8.14 -4.73 -19.78
N LEU A 33 -8.05 -5.06 -18.51
CA LEU A 33 -9.20 -5.38 -17.64
C LEU A 33 -10.03 -4.15 -17.23
N GLY A 34 -9.64 -2.95 -17.63
CA GLY A 34 -10.32 -1.70 -17.27
C GLY A 34 -9.99 -1.16 -15.88
N ILE A 35 -8.92 -1.66 -15.25
CA ILE A 35 -8.46 -1.16 -13.95
C ILE A 35 -7.75 0.17 -14.13
N ASN A 36 -8.14 1.19 -13.36
CA ASN A 36 -7.57 2.53 -13.41
C ASN A 36 -6.93 2.98 -12.09
N GLN A 37 -7.05 2.18 -11.03
CA GLN A 37 -6.45 2.45 -9.73
C GLN A 37 -5.90 1.17 -9.11
N ILE A 38 -4.69 1.23 -8.59
CA ILE A 38 -4.05 0.16 -7.82
C ILE A 38 -3.96 0.60 -6.37
N GLN A 39 -4.52 -0.19 -5.47
CA GLN A 39 -4.39 0.00 -4.04
C GLN A 39 -3.37 -1.01 -3.51
N CYS A 40 -2.24 -0.50 -3.02
CA CYS A 40 -1.22 -1.32 -2.40
C CYS A 40 -1.37 -1.30 -0.88
N MET A 41 -1.27 -2.47 -0.29
CA MET A 41 -1.06 -2.61 1.15
C MET A 41 0.33 -2.05 1.52
N PRO A 42 0.68 -1.95 2.81
CA PRO A 42 1.89 -1.26 3.24
C PRO A 42 3.12 -1.64 2.44
N VAL A 43 3.82 -0.64 1.90
CA VAL A 43 5.03 -0.78 1.05
C VAL A 43 6.31 -0.32 1.73
N TYR A 44 6.20 0.25 2.94
CA TYR A 44 7.35 0.66 3.75
C TYR A 44 7.99 -0.54 4.45
N GLU A 45 9.24 -0.36 4.91
CA GLU A 45 9.94 -1.39 5.68
C GLU A 45 9.20 -1.71 6.96
N PHE A 46 9.02 -3.00 7.22
CA PHE A 46 8.45 -3.54 8.44
C PHE A 46 9.14 -4.85 8.81
N GLU A 47 9.08 -5.21 10.07
CA GLU A 47 9.70 -6.43 10.56
C GLU A 47 8.89 -7.66 10.15
N GLU A 48 9.53 -8.57 9.42
CA GLU A 48 8.93 -9.86 9.04
C GLU A 48 9.26 -10.98 10.02
N CYS A 49 10.16 -10.71 10.98
CA CYS A 49 10.67 -11.70 11.91
C CYS A 49 9.77 -11.86 13.14
N GLY A 50 9.37 -13.08 13.40
CA GLY A 50 8.56 -13.49 14.53
C GLY A 50 8.12 -14.94 14.34
N ARG A 51 7.39 -15.50 15.32
CA ARG A 51 6.82 -16.87 15.21
C ARG A 51 5.88 -17.01 14.00
N TYR A 52 5.36 -15.89 13.50
CA TYR A 52 4.50 -15.81 12.32
C TYR A 52 5.04 -14.76 11.36
N ARG A 53 5.13 -15.12 10.09
CA ARG A 53 5.53 -14.20 9.03
C ARG A 53 4.52 -13.05 8.95
N ASN A 54 5.01 -11.81 9.11
CA ASN A 54 4.16 -10.63 8.96
C ASN A 54 3.87 -10.37 7.47
N TYR A 55 2.91 -11.11 6.94
CA TYR A 55 2.54 -11.04 5.53
C TYR A 55 1.82 -9.74 5.16
N TRP A 56 1.16 -9.12 6.12
CA TRP A 56 0.26 -7.99 5.90
C TRP A 56 0.93 -6.62 6.09
N GLY A 57 2.12 -6.57 6.67
CA GLY A 57 2.88 -5.34 6.88
C GLY A 57 2.38 -4.47 8.04
N TYR A 58 1.62 -5.05 8.97
CA TYR A 58 1.18 -4.37 10.17
C TYR A 58 2.11 -4.70 11.35
N GLY A 59 2.55 -3.69 12.08
CA GLY A 59 3.47 -3.83 13.21
C GLY A 59 4.59 -2.79 13.18
N PRO A 60 5.69 -3.02 13.89
CA PRO A 60 6.83 -2.11 13.87
C PRO A 60 7.32 -1.86 12.44
N ALA A 61 7.47 -0.59 12.07
CA ALA A 61 7.68 -0.18 10.70
C ALA A 61 8.62 1.04 10.59
N TYR A 62 9.26 1.15 9.45
CA TYR A 62 10.07 2.30 9.05
C TYR A 62 9.34 3.03 7.92
N TRP A 63 8.43 3.95 8.29
CA TRP A 63 7.48 4.56 7.36
C TRP A 63 8.09 5.35 6.20
N PHE A 64 9.31 5.85 6.34
CA PHE A 64 10.00 6.62 5.30
C PHE A 64 10.83 5.76 4.34
N ALA A 65 10.88 4.46 4.53
CA ALA A 65 11.68 3.55 3.71
C ALA A 65 10.79 2.52 3.00
N PRO A 66 10.67 2.56 1.67
CA PRO A 66 10.02 1.50 0.91
C PRO A 66 10.71 0.15 1.11
N LYS A 67 9.93 -0.91 1.22
CA LYS A 67 10.42 -2.23 1.56
C LYS A 67 11.35 -2.80 0.50
N SER A 68 12.60 -3.01 0.86
CA SER A 68 13.64 -3.55 -0.03
C SER A 68 13.31 -4.96 -0.54
N ALA A 69 12.61 -5.78 0.27
CA ALA A 69 12.16 -7.10 -0.12
C ALA A 69 11.11 -7.10 -1.28
N TYR A 70 10.51 -5.95 -1.58
CA TYR A 70 9.62 -5.78 -2.73
C TYR A 70 10.34 -5.31 -3.99
N SER A 71 11.64 -5.14 -3.94
CA SER A 71 12.49 -4.81 -5.08
C SER A 71 13.28 -6.04 -5.54
N ALA A 72 13.43 -6.20 -6.85
CA ALA A 72 14.21 -7.29 -7.42
C ALA A 72 15.73 -7.15 -7.12
N ASP A 73 16.23 -5.91 -6.98
CA ASP A 73 17.62 -5.60 -6.72
C ASP A 73 17.91 -5.09 -5.29
N GLY A 74 16.90 -5.14 -4.40
CA GLY A 74 17.01 -4.64 -3.03
C GLY A 74 16.91 -3.12 -2.88
N ASN A 75 16.72 -2.35 -3.96
CA ASN A 75 16.51 -0.91 -3.93
C ASN A 75 15.02 -0.55 -3.99
N GLY A 76 14.34 -0.63 -2.85
CA GLY A 76 12.90 -0.39 -2.75
C GLY A 76 12.49 1.02 -3.17
N ALA A 77 13.29 2.03 -2.89
CA ALA A 77 13.00 3.42 -3.28
C ALA A 77 12.95 3.61 -4.79
N ARG A 78 13.95 3.11 -5.51
CA ARG A 78 13.98 3.17 -6.97
C ARG A 78 12.85 2.38 -7.59
N SER A 79 12.62 1.17 -7.12
CA SER A 79 11.60 0.28 -7.66
C SER A 79 10.20 0.84 -7.45
N LEU A 80 9.91 1.46 -6.31
CA LEU A 80 8.62 2.13 -6.08
C LEU A 80 8.45 3.34 -7.02
N LYS A 81 9.48 4.17 -7.19
CA LYS A 81 9.46 5.29 -8.14
C LYS A 81 9.18 4.83 -9.57
N ASP A 82 9.82 3.76 -10.00
CA ASP A 82 9.63 3.19 -11.34
C ASP A 82 8.22 2.61 -11.51
N LEU A 83 7.67 1.98 -10.48
CA LEU A 83 6.29 1.49 -10.49
C LEU A 83 5.29 2.64 -10.63
N VAL A 84 5.43 3.71 -9.84
CA VAL A 84 4.54 4.89 -9.93
C VAL A 84 4.58 5.51 -11.32
N LYS A 85 5.78 5.69 -11.88
CA LYS A 85 5.93 6.20 -13.25
C LYS A 85 5.25 5.31 -14.28
N ALA A 86 5.39 4.00 -14.14
CA ALA A 86 4.75 3.03 -15.04
C ALA A 86 3.22 3.07 -14.92
N CYS A 87 2.66 3.19 -13.71
CA CYS A 87 1.23 3.39 -13.49
C CYS A 87 0.73 4.65 -14.21
N HIS A 88 1.40 5.78 -14.01
CA HIS A 88 1.02 7.05 -14.62
C HIS A 88 1.08 7.01 -16.16
N ARG A 89 2.05 6.34 -16.75
CA ARG A 89 2.11 6.13 -18.21
C ARG A 89 0.92 5.34 -18.75
N GLN A 90 0.36 4.44 -17.95
CA GLN A 90 -0.84 3.67 -18.30
C GLN A 90 -2.15 4.42 -17.96
N GLY A 91 -2.07 5.64 -17.42
CA GLY A 91 -3.22 6.38 -16.94
C GLY A 91 -3.86 5.76 -15.68
N MET A 92 -3.06 5.08 -14.86
CA MET A 92 -3.48 4.45 -13.62
C MET A 92 -2.99 5.23 -12.40
N GLU A 93 -3.79 5.25 -11.34
CA GLU A 93 -3.41 5.81 -10.06
C GLU A 93 -2.82 4.74 -9.13
N LEU A 94 -1.86 5.14 -8.30
CA LEU A 94 -1.32 4.32 -7.22
C LEU A 94 -1.70 4.91 -5.86
N VAL A 95 -2.40 4.13 -5.06
CA VAL A 95 -2.85 4.49 -3.71
C VAL A 95 -2.21 3.55 -2.70
N LEU A 96 -1.66 4.10 -1.61
CA LEU A 96 -1.01 3.34 -0.56
C LEU A 96 -1.86 3.27 0.71
N GLU A 97 -1.95 2.10 1.29
CA GLU A 97 -2.43 1.93 2.65
C GLU A 97 -1.31 2.26 3.64
N MET A 98 -1.60 3.19 4.57
CA MET A 98 -0.68 3.65 5.60
C MET A 98 -1.29 3.45 6.99
N PRO A 99 -1.15 2.24 7.58
CA PRO A 99 -1.74 1.90 8.87
C PRO A 99 -0.83 2.39 10.03
N PHE A 100 -0.93 3.66 10.35
CA PHE A 100 -0.20 4.22 11.49
C PHE A 100 -0.72 3.61 12.80
N SER A 101 0.20 3.35 13.73
CA SER A 101 -0.13 2.84 15.05
C SER A 101 -0.87 3.89 15.88
N GLU A 102 -1.72 3.44 16.77
CA GLU A 102 -2.29 4.31 17.81
C GLU A 102 -1.17 4.98 18.62
N GLY A 103 -1.31 6.28 18.88
CA GLY A 103 -0.30 7.07 19.56
C GLY A 103 0.82 7.62 18.68
N THR A 104 0.83 7.34 17.39
CA THR A 104 1.77 8.00 16.46
C THR A 104 1.48 9.50 16.43
N PRO A 105 2.50 10.36 16.65
CA PRO A 105 2.30 11.82 16.61
C PRO A 105 1.72 12.28 15.28
N GLY A 106 0.69 13.14 15.32
CA GLY A 106 0.01 13.62 14.11
C GLY A 106 0.94 14.32 13.12
N PHE A 107 1.92 15.10 13.61
CA PHE A 107 2.90 15.75 12.74
C PHE A 107 3.77 14.74 11.99
N LEU A 108 4.09 13.60 12.60
CA LEU A 108 4.88 12.54 11.95
C LEU A 108 4.07 11.83 10.87
N VAL A 109 2.78 11.61 11.11
CA VAL A 109 1.86 11.08 10.08
C VAL A 109 1.84 12.02 8.87
N GLU A 110 1.63 13.32 9.08
CA GLU A 110 1.60 14.31 7.99
C GLU A 110 2.92 14.37 7.23
N GLU A 111 4.06 14.41 7.93
CA GLU A 111 5.38 14.42 7.30
C GLU A 111 5.61 13.17 6.44
N CYS A 112 5.18 12.01 6.92
CA CYS A 112 5.29 10.76 6.17
C CYS A 112 4.45 10.81 4.88
N LEU A 113 3.20 11.27 4.96
CA LEU A 113 2.32 11.38 3.79
C LEU A 113 2.86 12.39 2.78
N ARG A 114 3.35 13.55 3.23
CA ARG A 114 4.01 14.54 2.38
C ARG A 114 5.23 13.97 1.67
N TYR A 115 6.06 13.21 2.40
CA TYR A 115 7.24 12.55 1.86
C TYR A 115 6.89 11.63 0.69
N TYR A 116 5.92 10.73 0.86
CA TYR A 116 5.50 9.84 -0.22
C TYR A 116 4.84 10.60 -1.38
N ARG A 117 4.08 11.63 -1.10
CA ARG A 117 3.49 12.46 -2.15
C ARG A 117 4.53 13.22 -2.96
N MET A 118 5.51 13.84 -2.31
CA MET A 118 6.54 14.64 -2.97
C MET A 118 7.61 13.79 -3.64
N GLU A 119 8.08 12.77 -2.96
CA GLU A 119 9.21 11.95 -3.42
C GLU A 119 8.78 10.90 -4.45
N TYR A 120 7.62 10.28 -4.26
CA TYR A 120 7.15 9.18 -5.10
C TYR A 120 5.96 9.53 -5.99
N HIS A 121 5.37 10.70 -5.84
CA HIS A 121 4.18 11.14 -6.57
C HIS A 121 2.98 10.19 -6.39
N ILE A 122 2.82 9.64 -5.19
CA ILE A 122 1.68 8.81 -4.83
C ILE A 122 0.38 9.60 -5.00
N ASP A 123 -0.64 8.98 -5.60
CA ASP A 123 -1.90 9.65 -5.95
C ASP A 123 -2.87 9.73 -4.77
N GLY A 124 -2.76 8.81 -3.82
CA GLY A 124 -3.63 8.80 -2.66
C GLY A 124 -3.17 7.87 -1.55
N PHE A 125 -3.85 7.99 -0.41
CA PHE A 125 -3.59 7.18 0.77
C PHE A 125 -4.90 6.62 1.34
N ILE A 126 -4.81 5.43 1.90
CA ILE A 126 -5.87 4.81 2.69
C ILE A 126 -5.46 4.93 4.16
N LEU A 127 -6.23 5.67 4.95
CA LEU A 127 -5.93 6.00 6.34
C LEU A 127 -7.03 5.53 7.28
N ASN A 128 -6.62 5.09 8.47
CA ASN A 128 -7.53 4.88 9.58
C ASN A 128 -7.82 6.24 10.26
N PRO A 129 -9.08 6.72 10.27
CA PRO A 129 -9.41 8.00 10.87
C PRO A 129 -9.22 8.06 12.39
N LEU A 130 -9.08 6.91 13.07
CA LEU A 130 -8.81 6.84 14.50
C LEU A 130 -7.33 7.08 14.84
N THR A 131 -6.42 6.86 13.89
CA THR A 131 -4.97 6.96 14.11
C THR A 131 -4.30 8.06 13.30
N ALA A 132 -4.99 8.64 12.33
CA ALA A 132 -4.49 9.73 11.50
C ALA A 132 -5.21 11.05 11.81
N PRO A 133 -4.49 12.20 11.81
CA PRO A 133 -5.07 13.52 12.07
C PRO A 133 -5.82 14.04 10.82
N MET A 134 -7.01 13.51 10.58
CA MET A 134 -7.76 13.74 9.34
C MET A 134 -8.04 15.23 9.06
N ASP A 135 -8.34 16.02 10.09
CA ASP A 135 -8.64 17.45 9.90
C ASP A 135 -7.39 18.24 9.49
N SER A 136 -6.25 17.99 10.13
CA SER A 136 -4.97 18.57 9.75
C SER A 136 -4.56 18.18 8.33
N ILE A 137 -4.76 16.93 7.95
CA ILE A 137 -4.46 16.42 6.60
C ILE A 137 -5.29 17.16 5.55
N ARG A 138 -6.58 17.37 5.79
CA ARG A 138 -7.47 18.10 4.88
C ARG A 138 -7.09 19.57 4.69
N GLN A 139 -6.48 20.18 5.71
CA GLN A 139 -6.04 21.57 5.68
C GLN A 139 -4.65 21.76 5.12
N ASP A 140 -3.88 20.67 5.00
CA ASP A 140 -2.52 20.72 4.46
C ASP A 140 -2.54 21.10 2.97
N PRO A 141 -1.77 22.13 2.54
CA PRO A 141 -1.78 22.60 1.15
C PRO A 141 -1.40 21.54 0.11
N LEU A 142 -0.54 20.59 0.47
CA LEU A 142 -0.13 19.49 -0.40
C LEU A 142 -1.13 18.33 -0.33
N LEU A 143 -1.51 17.92 0.87
CA LEU A 143 -2.32 16.73 1.08
C LEU A 143 -3.80 16.93 0.75
N LYS A 144 -4.32 18.17 0.82
CA LYS A 144 -5.70 18.47 0.41
C LYS A 144 -6.00 18.17 -1.06
N LYS A 145 -4.96 18.14 -1.91
CA LYS A 145 -5.07 17.78 -3.34
C LYS A 145 -4.82 16.30 -3.61
N THR A 146 -4.51 15.54 -2.57
CA THR A 146 -4.24 14.11 -2.63
C THR A 146 -5.53 13.36 -2.29
N LYS A 147 -5.77 12.24 -2.98
CA LYS A 147 -6.92 11.38 -2.69
C LYS A 147 -6.74 10.72 -1.31
N ILE A 148 -7.66 10.97 -0.39
CA ILE A 148 -7.66 10.39 0.94
C ILE A 148 -8.87 9.47 1.09
N LEU A 149 -8.62 8.19 1.23
CA LEU A 149 -9.62 7.16 1.46
C LEU A 149 -9.61 6.77 2.94
N ARG A 150 -10.78 6.60 3.50
CA ARG A 150 -10.93 6.15 4.89
C ARG A 150 -10.96 4.63 4.92
N HIS A 151 -10.28 4.09 5.90
CA HIS A 151 -10.28 2.69 6.20
C HIS A 151 -10.87 2.47 7.58
N ASP A 152 -12.00 1.78 7.66
CA ASP A 152 -12.62 1.43 8.93
C ASP A 152 -12.07 0.10 9.44
N MET A 153 -11.57 0.08 10.68
CA MET A 153 -11.05 -1.14 11.32
C MET A 153 -12.11 -2.24 11.44
N GLU A 154 -13.38 -1.86 11.56
CA GLU A 154 -14.49 -2.79 11.63
C GLU A 154 -14.67 -3.55 10.31
N PHE A 155 -14.57 -2.85 9.19
CA PHE A 155 -14.58 -3.45 7.86
C PHE A 155 -13.41 -4.42 7.66
N MET A 156 -12.20 -4.08 8.13
CA MET A 156 -11.03 -4.98 8.05
C MET A 156 -11.19 -6.22 8.90
N ASN A 157 -11.71 -6.08 10.11
CA ASN A 157 -11.97 -7.24 10.96
C ASN A 157 -13.03 -8.16 10.34
N THR A 158 -14.05 -7.59 9.71
CA THR A 158 -15.08 -8.31 8.97
C THR A 158 -14.49 -9.03 7.75
N MET A 159 -13.68 -8.34 6.94
CA MET A 159 -12.98 -8.94 5.80
C MET A 159 -11.98 -10.02 6.23
N ARG A 160 -11.27 -9.84 7.34
CA ARG A 160 -10.38 -10.87 7.89
C ARG A 160 -11.15 -12.11 8.34
N ARG A 161 -12.32 -11.95 8.96
CA ARG A 161 -13.20 -13.07 9.32
C ARG A 161 -13.70 -13.79 8.09
N PHE A 162 -14.18 -13.06 7.09
CA PHE A 162 -14.64 -13.61 5.82
C PHE A 162 -13.54 -14.41 5.11
N LEU A 163 -12.32 -13.85 5.04
CA LEU A 163 -11.17 -14.53 4.41
C LEU A 163 -10.66 -15.74 5.20
N LYS A 164 -10.94 -15.80 6.50
CA LYS A 164 -10.63 -16.97 7.35
C LYS A 164 -11.68 -18.07 7.31
N GLY A 165 -12.77 -17.88 6.58
CA GLY A 165 -13.84 -18.87 6.44
C GLY A 165 -14.63 -19.09 7.74
N ASP A 166 -14.82 -18.04 8.54
CA ASP A 166 -15.77 -18.09 9.65
C ASP A 166 -17.17 -18.31 9.07
N GLU A 167 -17.64 -19.57 9.13
CA GLU A 167 -18.99 -19.95 8.73
C GLU A 167 -19.98 -19.21 9.62
N GLY A 168 -20.80 -18.34 9.03
CA GLY A 168 -21.84 -17.60 9.73
C GLY A 168 -22.05 -16.15 9.28
N MET A 169 -21.41 -15.73 8.20
CA MET A 169 -21.56 -14.38 7.63
C MET A 169 -22.22 -14.37 6.25
N VAL A 170 -23.05 -15.35 5.95
CA VAL A 170 -23.92 -15.35 4.77
C VAL A 170 -25.35 -15.49 5.28
N ASP A 171 -25.99 -14.36 5.51
CA ASP A 171 -27.44 -14.20 5.45
C ASP A 171 -27.79 -13.14 4.42
#